data_aaaf27cb3068a6bcb6c635437368b8f3
#
_entry.id   aaaf27cb3068a6bcb6c635437368b8f3
#
_cell.length_a   1.000
_cell.length_b   1.000
_cell.length_c   1.000
_cell.angle_alpha   90.00
_cell.angle_beta   90.00
_cell.angle_gamma   90.00
#
_symmetry.space_group_name_H-M   'P 1'
#
loop_
_entity.id
_entity.type
_entity.pdbx_description
1 polymer ?
#
loop_
_entity_poly.entity_id
_entity_poly.type
_entity_poly.pdbx_seq_one_letter_code
_entity_poly.pdbx_strand_id
1 'polypeptide(L)'
;MSAYVIGKIVLTAATVVLGLVLMLIVGLFAFPGLHVTAVGWLTLVWVAALGLLATIPLGILLGSLIADPRFVGAIVLPFAGLAAISGIFYPITHLPGWLQAIGQVFPVYWLGLGMRAALLPSALQSVELDGSWRLGYVLLALCGWAALGLLAAPPVLRRMAQRESGSKVMARRERAMLRRT
;
A
#
# COMPACT_ATOMS: atom_id res chain seq x y z
N MET A 1 -13.09 20.69 -2.83
CA MET A 1 -11.80 19.99 -2.62
C MET A 1 -11.96 18.55 -2.12
N SER A 2 -12.80 18.29 -1.16
CA SER A 2 -13.08 16.94 -0.67
C SER A 2 -13.55 15.96 -1.75
N ALA A 3 -14.44 16.36 -2.63
CA ALA A 3 -14.95 15.51 -3.71
C ALA A 3 -13.85 15.02 -4.69
N TYR A 4 -12.88 15.88 -5.03
CA TYR A 4 -11.74 15.50 -5.88
C TYR A 4 -10.84 14.46 -5.20
N VAL A 5 -10.52 14.66 -3.92
CA VAL A 5 -9.69 13.73 -3.15
C VAL A 5 -10.39 12.39 -2.99
N ILE A 6 -11.68 12.40 -2.65
CA ILE A 6 -12.49 11.19 -2.55
C ILE A 6 -12.54 10.45 -3.89
N GLY A 7 -12.81 11.17 -5.00
CA GLY A 7 -12.81 10.57 -6.34
C GLY A 7 -11.48 9.91 -6.70
N LYS A 8 -10.35 10.53 -6.35
CA LYS A 8 -9.02 9.96 -6.59
C LYS A 8 -8.75 8.72 -5.73
N ILE A 9 -9.16 8.73 -4.46
CA ILE A 9 -9.05 7.56 -3.57
C ILE A 9 -9.89 6.40 -4.12
N VAL A 10 -11.14 6.66 -4.50
CA VAL A 10 -12.05 5.64 -5.07
C VAL A 10 -11.47 5.07 -6.37
N LEU A 11 -10.98 5.91 -7.26
CA LEU A 11 -10.37 5.46 -8.52
C LEU A 11 -9.13 4.59 -8.26
N THR A 12 -8.25 5.01 -7.33
CA THR A 12 -7.07 4.24 -6.96
C THR A 12 -7.46 2.89 -6.36
N ALA A 13 -8.41 2.87 -5.42
CA ALA A 13 -8.90 1.63 -4.83
C ALA A 13 -9.52 0.71 -5.88
N ALA A 14 -10.35 1.23 -6.79
CA ALA A 14 -10.95 0.47 -7.88
C ALA A 14 -9.88 -0.13 -8.81
N THR A 15 -8.84 0.62 -9.15
CA THR A 15 -7.73 0.13 -9.99
C THR A 15 -6.97 -1.01 -9.31
N VAL A 16 -6.69 -0.88 -8.00
CA VAL A 16 -6.01 -1.93 -7.22
C VAL A 16 -6.89 -3.18 -7.12
N VAL A 17 -8.17 -3.03 -6.83
CA VAL A 17 -9.13 -4.15 -6.75
C VAL A 17 -9.24 -4.85 -8.11
N LEU A 18 -9.35 -4.09 -9.20
CA LEU A 18 -9.37 -4.65 -10.55
C LEU A 18 -8.10 -5.45 -10.85
N GLY A 19 -6.93 -4.89 -10.53
CA GLY A 19 -5.65 -5.59 -10.69
C GLY A 19 -5.57 -6.87 -9.87
N LEU A 20 -6.04 -6.84 -8.61
CA LEU A 20 -6.13 -8.02 -7.75
C LEU A 20 -7.05 -9.10 -8.35
N VAL A 21 -8.24 -8.71 -8.81
CA VAL A 21 -9.20 -9.64 -9.43
C VAL A 21 -8.62 -10.27 -10.69
N LEU A 22 -8.01 -9.47 -11.57
CA LEU A 22 -7.36 -9.99 -12.78
C LEU A 22 -6.22 -10.97 -12.44
N MET A 23 -5.39 -10.62 -11.46
CA MET A 23 -4.30 -11.49 -10.99
C MET A 23 -4.83 -12.80 -10.40
N LEU A 24 -5.92 -12.76 -9.63
CA LEU A 24 -6.57 -13.96 -9.09
C LEU A 24 -7.15 -14.83 -10.20
N ILE A 25 -7.82 -14.24 -11.19
CA ILE A 25 -8.33 -14.97 -12.34
C ILE A 25 -7.20 -15.70 -13.05
N VAL A 26 -6.14 -14.97 -13.40
CA VAL A 26 -4.95 -15.58 -14.04
C VAL A 26 -4.33 -16.67 -13.17
N GLY A 27 -4.20 -16.43 -11.87
CA GLY A 27 -3.65 -17.39 -10.92
C GLY A 27 -4.46 -18.68 -10.83
N LEU A 28 -5.79 -18.59 -10.78
CA LEU A 28 -6.67 -19.75 -10.72
C LEU A 28 -6.62 -20.59 -12.03
N PHE A 29 -6.47 -19.93 -13.18
CA PHE A 29 -6.31 -20.65 -14.46
C PHE A 29 -4.90 -21.23 -14.67
N ALA A 30 -3.86 -20.50 -14.25
CA ALA A 30 -2.47 -20.92 -14.43
C ALA A 30 -2.04 -22.02 -13.45
N PHE A 31 -2.66 -22.09 -12.28
CA PHE A 31 -2.32 -23.04 -11.21
C PHE A 31 -3.55 -23.86 -10.80
N PRO A 32 -3.84 -24.98 -11.50
CA PRO A 32 -5.03 -25.81 -11.20
C PRO A 32 -5.07 -26.40 -9.78
N GLY A 33 -3.91 -26.41 -9.08
CA GLY A 33 -3.81 -26.84 -7.68
C GLY A 33 -4.16 -25.73 -6.65
N LEU A 34 -4.46 -24.51 -7.10
CA LEU A 34 -4.81 -23.41 -6.24
C LEU A 34 -6.29 -23.50 -5.84
N HIS A 35 -6.58 -24.18 -4.74
CA HIS A 35 -7.93 -24.29 -4.20
C HIS A 35 -8.12 -23.31 -3.04
N VAL A 36 -8.73 -22.16 -3.31
CA VAL A 36 -9.03 -21.17 -2.28
C VAL A 36 -10.27 -21.63 -1.51
N THR A 37 -10.08 -21.90 -0.21
CA THR A 37 -11.20 -22.29 0.68
C THR A 37 -12.11 -21.09 0.96
N ALA A 38 -13.32 -21.33 1.50
CA ALA A 38 -14.22 -20.26 1.92
C ALA A 38 -13.56 -19.34 2.97
N VAL A 39 -12.78 -19.91 3.89
CA VAL A 39 -11.97 -19.15 4.86
C VAL A 39 -10.88 -18.34 4.17
N GLY A 40 -10.23 -18.90 3.13
CA GLY A 40 -9.25 -18.20 2.30
C GLY A 40 -9.85 -16.96 1.62
N TRP A 41 -11.04 -17.09 1.03
CA TRP A 41 -11.76 -15.95 0.43
C TRP A 41 -12.09 -14.87 1.46
N LEU A 42 -12.58 -15.26 2.64
CA LEU A 42 -12.82 -14.30 3.72
C LEU A 42 -11.52 -13.61 4.13
N THR A 43 -10.44 -14.37 4.30
CA THR A 43 -9.11 -13.83 4.65
C THR A 43 -8.63 -12.86 3.58
N LEU A 44 -8.75 -13.19 2.31
CA LEU A 44 -8.37 -12.33 1.20
C LEU A 44 -9.10 -10.99 1.22
N VAL A 45 -10.41 -11.01 1.46
CA VAL A 45 -11.23 -9.80 1.48
C VAL A 45 -10.83 -8.85 2.60
N TRP A 46 -10.70 -9.34 3.85
CA TRP A 46 -10.33 -8.45 4.95
C TRP A 46 -8.87 -7.99 4.87
N VAL A 47 -7.93 -8.86 4.41
CA VAL A 47 -6.53 -8.47 4.20
C VAL A 47 -6.43 -7.40 3.11
N ALA A 48 -7.14 -7.57 1.99
CA ALA A 48 -7.16 -6.57 0.92
C ALA A 48 -7.76 -5.24 1.39
N ALA A 49 -8.88 -5.27 2.13
CA ALA A 49 -9.50 -4.07 2.65
C ALA A 49 -8.59 -3.31 3.63
N LEU A 50 -8.01 -4.01 4.61
CA LEU A 50 -7.08 -3.40 5.56
C LEU A 50 -5.78 -2.97 4.88
N GLY A 51 -5.29 -3.74 3.91
CA GLY A 51 -4.12 -3.37 3.12
C GLY A 51 -4.32 -2.06 2.36
N LEU A 52 -5.48 -1.86 1.73
CA LEU A 52 -5.84 -0.59 1.09
C LEU A 52 -5.90 0.55 2.11
N LEU A 53 -6.54 0.33 3.25
CA LEU A 53 -6.62 1.34 4.33
C LEU A 53 -5.25 1.69 4.90
N ALA A 54 -4.33 0.74 4.98
CA ALA A 54 -2.98 0.96 5.46
C ALA A 54 -2.09 1.66 4.41
N THR A 55 -2.22 1.31 3.12
CA THR A 55 -1.27 1.73 2.08
C THR A 55 -1.69 3.02 1.36
N ILE A 56 -2.98 3.25 1.13
CA ILE A 56 -3.45 4.47 0.42
C ILE A 56 -3.04 5.76 1.15
N PRO A 57 -3.27 5.91 2.46
CA PRO A 57 -2.84 7.12 3.16
C PRO A 57 -1.31 7.30 3.15
N LEU A 58 -0.55 6.21 3.26
CA LEU A 58 0.91 6.26 3.15
C LEU A 58 1.35 6.73 1.76
N GLY A 59 0.71 6.23 0.70
CA GLY A 59 0.96 6.68 -0.67
C GLY A 59 0.69 8.18 -0.85
N ILE A 60 -0.39 8.70 -0.26
CA ILE A 60 -0.71 10.13 -0.27
C ILE A 60 0.37 10.93 0.48
N LEU A 61 0.78 10.46 1.67
CA LEU A 61 1.83 11.11 2.46
C LEU A 61 3.14 11.18 1.67
N LEU A 62 3.59 10.08 1.11
CA LEU A 62 4.83 10.00 0.34
C LEU A 62 4.76 10.82 -0.95
N GLY A 63 3.65 10.74 -1.67
CA GLY A 63 3.41 11.57 -2.85
C GLY A 63 3.43 13.06 -2.54
N SER A 64 3.04 13.46 -1.33
CA SER A 64 3.09 14.86 -0.87
C SER A 64 4.50 15.40 -0.66
N LEU A 65 5.47 14.53 -0.46
CA LEU A 65 6.89 14.89 -0.28
C LEU A 65 7.59 15.11 -1.61
N ILE A 66 7.02 14.62 -2.72
CA ILE A 66 7.60 14.76 -4.06
C ILE A 66 7.11 16.09 -4.65
N ALA A 67 7.95 17.09 -4.60
CA ALA A 67 7.69 18.39 -5.24
C ALA A 67 8.02 18.37 -6.74
N ASP A 68 9.04 17.59 -7.15
CA ASP A 68 9.52 17.48 -8.53
C ASP A 68 9.45 16.01 -8.98
N PRO A 69 8.84 15.71 -10.16
CA PRO A 69 8.79 14.36 -10.74
C PRO A 69 10.14 13.66 -10.89
N ARG A 70 11.24 14.40 -10.95
CA ARG A 70 12.60 13.84 -11.03
C ARG A 70 12.98 13.00 -9.81
N PHE A 71 12.39 13.28 -8.65
CA PHE A 71 12.66 12.56 -7.40
C PHE A 71 11.75 11.35 -7.16
N VAL A 72 10.86 11.01 -8.10
CA VAL A 72 10.01 9.81 -8.00
C VAL A 72 10.85 8.56 -7.81
N GLY A 73 11.96 8.42 -8.56
CA GLY A 73 12.88 7.29 -8.41
C GLY A 73 13.48 7.13 -7.01
N ALA A 74 13.76 8.24 -6.32
CA ALA A 74 14.30 8.23 -4.97
C ALA A 74 13.33 7.64 -3.93
N ILE A 75 12.02 7.63 -4.22
CA ILE A 75 11.01 7.00 -3.36
C ILE A 75 10.68 5.59 -3.85
N VAL A 76 10.61 5.36 -5.15
CA VAL A 76 10.29 4.04 -5.72
C VAL A 76 11.36 3.01 -5.37
N LEU A 77 12.65 3.38 -5.39
CA LEU A 77 13.77 2.46 -5.14
C LEU A 77 13.76 1.87 -3.71
N PRO A 78 13.60 2.64 -2.62
CA PRO A 78 13.43 2.10 -1.28
C PRO A 78 12.21 1.17 -1.15
N PHE A 79 11.09 1.50 -1.82
CA PHE A 79 9.90 0.62 -1.82
C PHE A 79 10.13 -0.69 -2.56
N ALA A 80 10.86 -0.67 -3.68
CA ALA A 80 11.27 -1.89 -4.36
C ALA A 80 12.19 -2.74 -3.46
N GLY A 81 13.10 -2.12 -2.72
CA GLY A 81 13.92 -2.78 -1.71
C GLY A 81 13.09 -3.40 -0.58
N LEU A 82 12.10 -2.66 -0.06
CA LEU A 82 11.17 -3.18 0.95
C LEU A 82 10.35 -4.36 0.41
N ALA A 83 9.87 -4.30 -0.83
CA ALA A 83 9.17 -5.42 -1.47
C ALA A 83 10.10 -6.63 -1.61
N ALA A 84 11.37 -6.44 -1.93
CA ALA A 84 12.36 -7.51 -2.03
C ALA A 84 12.58 -8.24 -0.69
N ILE A 85 12.63 -7.52 0.44
CA ILE A 85 12.83 -8.11 1.77
C ILE A 85 11.52 -8.51 2.48
N SER A 86 10.36 -8.28 1.85
CA SER A 86 9.04 -8.56 2.46
C SER A 86 8.60 -10.04 2.38
N GLY A 87 9.45 -10.91 1.83
CA GLY A 87 9.10 -12.32 1.65
C GLY A 87 8.11 -12.59 0.51
N ILE A 88 7.86 -11.61 -0.39
CA ILE A 88 6.97 -11.79 -1.55
C ILE A 88 7.62 -12.65 -2.63
N PHE A 89 8.92 -12.43 -2.90
CA PHE A 89 9.65 -13.10 -3.98
C PHE A 89 10.33 -14.39 -3.54
N TYR A 90 10.67 -14.52 -2.26
CA TYR A 90 11.31 -15.70 -1.66
C TYR A 90 11.01 -15.75 -0.16
N PRO A 91 11.09 -16.92 0.49
CA PRO A 91 10.80 -17.02 1.93
C PRO A 91 11.67 -16.10 2.77
N ILE A 92 11.05 -15.32 3.65
CA ILE A 92 11.76 -14.37 4.52
C ILE A 92 12.77 -15.06 5.44
N THR A 93 12.56 -16.34 5.74
CA THR A 93 13.44 -17.18 6.55
C THR A 93 14.85 -17.33 5.97
N HIS A 94 15.04 -17.10 4.67
CA HIS A 94 16.36 -17.13 4.03
C HIS A 94 17.15 -15.83 4.22
N LEU A 95 16.52 -14.78 4.76
CA LEU A 95 17.19 -13.51 5.02
C LEU A 95 17.89 -13.52 6.38
N PRO A 96 18.96 -12.74 6.56
CA PRO A 96 19.53 -12.46 7.87
C PRO A 96 18.49 -11.86 8.82
N GLY A 97 18.58 -12.17 10.12
CA GLY A 97 17.56 -11.77 11.12
C GLY A 97 17.30 -10.27 11.18
N TRP A 98 18.31 -9.43 10.96
CA TRP A 98 18.13 -7.98 10.94
C TRP A 98 17.29 -7.49 9.74
N LEU A 99 17.41 -8.14 8.57
CA LEU A 99 16.56 -7.84 7.40
C LEU A 99 15.13 -8.32 7.62
N GLN A 100 14.95 -9.49 8.25
CA GLN A 100 13.64 -9.98 8.65
C GLN A 100 12.95 -8.98 9.59
N ALA A 101 13.67 -8.44 10.58
CA ALA A 101 13.14 -7.44 11.49
C ALA A 101 12.71 -6.15 10.75
N ILE A 102 13.54 -5.64 9.83
CA ILE A 102 13.21 -4.48 9.01
C ILE A 102 11.97 -4.75 8.15
N GLY A 103 11.90 -5.90 7.46
CA GLY A 103 10.75 -6.26 6.64
C GLY A 103 9.45 -6.26 7.43
N GLN A 104 9.47 -6.79 8.65
CA GLN A 104 8.30 -6.87 9.53
C GLN A 104 7.83 -5.52 10.10
N VAL A 105 8.66 -4.48 10.08
CA VAL A 105 8.22 -3.12 10.48
C VAL A 105 7.17 -2.60 9.49
N PHE A 106 7.32 -2.87 8.20
CA PHE A 106 6.51 -2.25 7.15
C PHE A 106 5.25 -3.07 6.79
N PRO A 107 4.16 -2.41 6.34
CA PRO A 107 2.89 -3.07 6.05
C PRO A 107 2.98 -4.06 4.88
N VAL A 108 3.97 -3.90 3.98
CA VAL A 108 4.16 -4.73 2.79
C VAL A 108 4.38 -6.21 3.14
N TYR A 109 5.18 -6.50 4.17
CA TYR A 109 5.39 -7.87 4.66
C TYR A 109 4.07 -8.50 5.17
N TRP A 110 3.33 -7.78 6.01
CA TRP A 110 2.08 -8.26 6.61
C TRP A 110 0.98 -8.45 5.58
N LEU A 111 0.90 -7.55 4.60
CA LEU A 111 0.00 -7.69 3.47
C LEU A 111 0.34 -8.94 2.64
N GLY A 112 1.61 -9.13 2.32
CA GLY A 112 2.08 -10.33 1.60
C GLY A 112 1.83 -11.62 2.37
N LEU A 113 2.09 -11.64 3.69
CA LEU A 113 1.82 -12.79 4.56
C LEU A 113 0.33 -13.12 4.60
N GLY A 114 -0.54 -12.11 4.76
CA GLY A 114 -1.99 -12.30 4.76
C GLY A 114 -2.53 -12.82 3.42
N MET A 115 -1.99 -12.33 2.30
CA MET A 115 -2.35 -12.83 0.96
C MET A 115 -1.90 -14.29 0.77
N ARG A 116 -0.70 -14.65 1.21
CA ARG A 116 -0.22 -16.03 1.17
C ARG A 116 -1.09 -16.94 2.03
N ALA A 117 -1.47 -16.50 3.23
CA ALA A 117 -2.36 -17.24 4.11
C ALA A 117 -3.75 -17.47 3.50
N ALA A 118 -4.24 -16.54 2.66
CA ALA A 118 -5.52 -16.65 1.98
C ALA A 118 -5.48 -17.63 0.79
N LEU A 119 -4.35 -17.66 0.06
CA LEU A 119 -4.26 -18.32 -1.24
C LEU A 119 -3.52 -19.66 -1.18
N LEU A 120 -2.61 -19.86 -0.23
CA LEU A 120 -1.75 -21.03 -0.17
C LEU A 120 -2.26 -22.09 0.82
N PRO A 121 -1.99 -23.37 0.56
CA PRO A 121 -2.30 -24.44 1.50
C PRO A 121 -1.59 -24.28 2.84
N SER A 122 -2.22 -24.73 3.91
CA SER A 122 -1.66 -24.67 5.27
C SER A 122 -0.33 -25.41 5.43
N ALA A 123 -0.05 -26.40 4.59
CA ALA A 123 1.22 -27.12 4.57
C ALA A 123 2.44 -26.18 4.34
N LEU A 124 2.24 -25.07 3.63
CA LEU A 124 3.29 -24.10 3.34
C LEU A 124 3.56 -23.12 4.51
N GLN A 125 2.84 -23.21 5.63
CA GLN A 125 3.14 -22.44 6.83
C GLN A 125 4.55 -22.70 7.37
N SER A 126 5.07 -23.91 7.16
CA SER A 126 6.41 -24.30 7.62
C SER A 126 7.56 -23.48 7.02
N VAL A 127 7.31 -22.78 5.91
CA VAL A 127 8.31 -21.93 5.24
C VAL A 127 8.30 -20.51 5.80
N GLU A 128 7.26 -20.13 6.55
CA GLU A 128 7.11 -18.82 7.17
C GLU A 128 7.74 -18.78 8.56
N LEU A 129 7.96 -17.57 9.06
CA LEU A 129 8.46 -17.37 10.42
C LEU A 129 7.50 -18.02 11.44
N ASP A 130 8.08 -18.71 12.41
CA ASP A 130 7.36 -19.47 13.44
C ASP A 130 6.44 -20.59 12.90
N GLY A 131 6.61 -21.00 11.64
CA GLY A 131 5.82 -22.04 11.01
C GLY A 131 4.31 -21.73 10.99
N SER A 132 3.92 -20.47 10.96
CA SER A 132 2.51 -20.08 11.02
C SER A 132 2.22 -18.80 10.22
N TRP A 133 0.96 -18.66 9.76
CA TRP A 133 0.50 -17.45 9.06
C TRP A 133 0.34 -16.21 9.95
N ARG A 134 0.44 -16.35 11.26
CA ARG A 134 0.38 -15.27 12.24
C ARG A 134 -0.73 -14.23 11.95
N LEU A 135 -1.93 -14.68 11.56
CA LEU A 135 -3.04 -13.80 11.13
C LEU A 135 -3.42 -12.73 12.16
N GLY A 136 -3.27 -13.02 13.45
CA GLY A 136 -3.47 -12.02 14.51
C GLY A 136 -2.48 -10.86 14.41
N TYR A 137 -1.21 -11.15 14.15
CA TYR A 137 -0.20 -10.09 13.92
C TYR A 137 -0.43 -9.35 12.60
N VAL A 138 -0.88 -10.05 11.55
CA VAL A 138 -1.29 -9.41 10.28
C VAL A 138 -2.37 -8.38 10.55
N LEU A 139 -3.41 -8.76 11.30
CA LEU A 139 -4.51 -7.87 11.67
C LEU A 139 -4.00 -6.66 12.45
N LEU A 140 -3.24 -6.88 13.52
CA LEU A 140 -2.71 -5.81 14.38
C LEU A 140 -1.81 -4.85 13.60
N ALA A 141 -0.91 -5.38 12.78
CA ALA A 141 0.02 -4.56 12.00
C ALA A 141 -0.71 -3.72 10.95
N LEU A 142 -1.62 -4.32 10.17
CA LEU A 142 -2.38 -3.59 9.16
C LEU A 142 -3.33 -2.55 9.79
N CYS A 143 -3.98 -2.87 10.90
CA CYS A 143 -4.80 -1.91 11.65
C CYS A 143 -3.94 -0.77 12.20
N GLY A 144 -2.76 -1.06 12.77
CA GLY A 144 -1.82 -0.06 13.25
C GLY A 144 -1.38 0.91 12.14
N TRP A 145 -0.97 0.39 11.00
CA TRP A 145 -0.59 1.20 9.84
C TRP A 145 -1.75 1.98 9.25
N ALA A 146 -2.96 1.39 9.19
CA ALA A 146 -4.18 2.09 8.77
C ALA A 146 -4.50 3.27 9.71
N ALA A 147 -4.45 3.05 11.03
CA ALA A 147 -4.65 4.10 12.02
C ALA A 147 -3.62 5.22 11.88
N LEU A 148 -2.32 4.88 11.79
CA LEU A 148 -1.24 5.87 11.59
C LEU A 148 -1.45 6.68 10.30
N GLY A 149 -1.78 6.00 9.20
CA GLY A 149 -2.03 6.64 7.91
C GLY A 149 -3.23 7.58 7.94
N LEU A 150 -4.34 7.13 8.51
CA LEU A 150 -5.57 7.93 8.64
C LEU A 150 -5.39 9.14 9.57
N LEU A 151 -4.63 9.01 10.65
CA LEU A 151 -4.33 10.12 11.55
C LEU A 151 -3.37 11.13 10.91
N ALA A 152 -2.41 10.66 10.12
CA ALA A 152 -1.42 11.53 9.47
C ALA A 152 -1.93 12.19 8.18
N ALA A 153 -2.90 11.60 7.48
CA ALA A 153 -3.40 12.12 6.21
C ALA A 153 -4.08 13.51 6.31
N PRO A 154 -4.98 13.80 7.27
CA PRO A 154 -5.69 15.09 7.32
C PRO A 154 -4.77 16.30 7.45
N PRO A 155 -3.77 16.37 8.36
CA PRO A 155 -2.90 17.54 8.48
C PRO A 155 -2.05 17.75 7.22
N VAL A 156 -1.63 16.67 6.56
CA VAL A 156 -0.84 16.77 5.33
C VAL A 156 -1.68 17.27 4.17
N LEU A 157 -2.89 16.72 3.97
CA LEU A 157 -3.82 17.19 2.95
C LEU A 157 -4.20 18.66 3.13
N ARG A 158 -4.41 19.11 4.36
CA ARG A 158 -4.66 20.55 4.66
C ARG A 158 -3.47 21.42 4.25
N ARG A 159 -2.24 21.01 4.58
CA ARG A 159 -1.02 21.75 4.18
C ARG A 159 -0.84 21.82 2.66
N MET A 160 -1.12 20.72 1.94
CA MET A 160 -1.08 20.70 0.48
C MET A 160 -2.10 21.65 -0.13
N ALA A 161 -3.34 21.62 0.35
CA ALA A 161 -4.41 22.49 -0.12
C ALA A 161 -4.07 23.98 0.07
N GLN A 162 -3.42 24.35 1.17
CA GLN A 162 -2.97 25.72 1.44
C GLN A 162 -1.84 26.17 0.48
N ARG A 163 -0.90 25.28 0.17
CA ARG A 163 0.20 25.58 -0.79
C ARG A 163 -0.31 25.77 -2.23
N GLU A 164 -1.23 24.93 -2.70
CA GLU A 164 -1.84 25.09 -4.02
C GLU A 164 -2.68 26.36 -4.15
N SER A 165 -3.37 26.77 -3.10
CA SER A 165 -4.15 28.01 -3.09
C SER A 165 -3.25 29.23 -3.19
N GLY A 166 -2.10 29.23 -2.51
CA GLY A 166 -1.11 30.32 -2.55
C GLY A 166 -0.50 30.49 -3.94
N SER A 167 -0.10 29.40 -4.59
CA SER A 167 0.51 29.45 -5.93
C SER A 167 -0.47 29.93 -7.00
N LYS A 168 -1.75 29.54 -6.93
CA LYS A 168 -2.81 30.00 -7.85
C LYS A 168 -3.11 31.49 -7.69
N VAL A 169 -3.09 32.00 -6.46
CA VAL A 169 -3.27 33.44 -6.18
C VAL A 169 -2.08 34.24 -6.73
N MET A 170 -0.85 33.80 -6.53
CA MET A 170 0.33 34.44 -7.10
C MET A 170 0.31 34.44 -8.62
N ALA A 171 0.04 33.33 -9.27
CA ALA A 171 -0.07 33.24 -10.73
C ALA A 171 -1.18 34.12 -11.31
N ARG A 172 -2.31 34.31 -10.58
CA ARG A 172 -3.35 35.28 -10.99
C ARG A 172 -2.89 36.72 -10.86
N ARG A 173 -2.16 37.08 -9.80
CA ARG A 173 -1.59 38.41 -9.62
C ARG A 173 -0.58 38.77 -10.71
N GLU A 174 0.30 37.85 -11.04
CA GLU A 174 1.31 38.01 -12.09
C GLU A 174 0.66 38.24 -13.49
N ARG A 175 -0.35 37.41 -13.84
CA ARG A 175 -1.15 37.62 -15.06
C ARG A 175 -1.91 38.94 -15.09
N ALA A 176 -2.39 39.41 -13.94
CA ALA A 176 -3.07 40.69 -13.84
C ALA A 176 -2.11 41.89 -14.01
N MET A 177 -0.86 41.77 -13.54
CA MET A 177 0.18 42.78 -13.75
C MET A 177 0.63 42.85 -15.21
N LEU A 178 0.83 41.68 -15.86
CA LEU A 178 1.23 41.63 -17.30
C LEU A 178 0.16 42.15 -18.26
N ARG A 179 -1.11 42.24 -17.85
CA ARG A 179 -2.20 42.82 -18.65
C ARG A 179 -2.31 44.35 -18.50
N ARG A 180 -1.55 44.96 -17.59
CA ARG A 180 -1.54 46.41 -17.36
C ARG A 180 -0.36 47.14 -17.98
N THR A 181 0.58 46.39 -18.55
CA THR A 181 1.66 46.89 -19.40
C THR A 181 1.32 46.63 -20.87
#